data_ad594c6b89471f6d20fb3e2b42a37e7a
#
_entry.id   ad594c6b89471f6d20fb3e2b42a37e7a
#
_cell.length_a   1.000
_cell.length_b   1.000
_cell.length_c   1.000
_cell.angle_alpha   90.00
_cell.angle_beta   90.00
_cell.angle_gamma   90.00
#
_symmetry.space_group_name_H-M   'P 1'
#
loop_
_entity.id
_entity.type
_entity.pdbx_description
1 polymer ?
#
loop_
_entity_poly.entity_id
_entity_poly.type
_entity_poly.pdbx_seq_one_letter_code
_entity_poly.pdbx_strand_id
1 'polypeptide(L)'
;IFGNDAKWFDMDIQETEEENITISGDSAWCPSLELFTKISERYQSFEIRYEYDEMGCDFSGWAEIGQGNCNDNQFEYWKGLFEMRGEDELLHQVIENELDCYDSEEELQEADFFSLFTEENQAEILENWNGRQ
;
A
#
# COMPACT_ATOMS: atom_id res chain seq x y z
N ILE A 1 8.79 21.50 -14.12
CA ILE A 1 8.73 20.52 -15.21
C ILE A 1 7.80 19.37 -14.87
N PHE A 2 7.84 18.86 -13.64
CA PHE A 2 7.10 17.67 -13.23
C PHE A 2 5.83 17.94 -12.41
N GLY A 3 5.45 19.19 -12.23
CA GLY A 3 4.27 19.54 -11.46
C GLY A 3 4.45 19.50 -9.94
N ASN A 4 3.38 19.77 -9.19
CA ASN A 4 3.43 19.83 -7.73
C ASN A 4 3.42 18.45 -7.06
N ASP A 5 2.95 17.43 -7.76
CA ASP A 5 2.90 16.05 -7.30
C ASP A 5 4.26 15.34 -7.29
N ALA A 6 5.28 16.00 -7.85
CA ALA A 6 6.64 15.44 -7.91
C ALA A 6 7.46 15.65 -6.63
N LYS A 7 6.86 16.10 -5.56
CA LYS A 7 7.54 16.31 -4.28
C LYS A 7 7.59 14.99 -3.50
N TRP A 8 8.78 14.57 -3.17
CA TRP A 8 9.03 13.37 -2.38
C TRP A 8 9.80 13.72 -1.10
N PHE A 9 9.51 12.99 -0.02
CA PHE A 9 10.12 13.14 1.30
C PHE A 9 10.64 11.79 1.80
N ASP A 10 11.62 11.83 2.68
CA ASP A 10 12.15 10.63 3.36
C ASP A 10 12.47 9.49 2.40
N MET A 11 13.14 9.81 1.30
CA MET A 11 13.47 8.85 0.25
C MET A 11 14.55 7.88 0.67
N ASP A 12 14.32 6.60 0.39
CA ASP A 12 15.29 5.52 0.54
C ASP A 12 15.44 4.80 -0.81
N ILE A 13 16.68 4.51 -1.18
CA ILE A 13 17.00 3.86 -2.46
C ILE A 13 17.76 2.57 -2.18
N GLN A 14 17.23 1.44 -2.64
CA GLN A 14 17.85 0.13 -2.49
C GLN A 14 18.09 -0.52 -3.84
N GLU A 15 19.34 -0.93 -4.10
CA GLU A 15 19.68 -1.73 -5.27
C GLU A 15 19.63 -3.22 -4.92
N THR A 16 19.04 -4.02 -5.81
CA THR A 16 19.05 -5.47 -5.71
C THR A 16 20.01 -6.09 -6.72
N GLU A 17 20.34 -7.38 -6.56
CA GLU A 17 21.28 -8.08 -7.44
C GLU A 17 20.79 -8.26 -8.88
N GLU A 18 19.51 -8.06 -9.16
CA GLU A 18 18.88 -8.31 -10.47
C GLU A 18 18.68 -7.04 -11.32
N GLU A 19 19.52 -6.04 -11.15
CA GLU A 19 19.40 -4.74 -11.85
C GLU A 19 18.09 -4.00 -11.53
N ASN A 20 17.50 -4.29 -10.37
CA ASN A 20 16.32 -3.62 -9.88
C ASN A 20 16.70 -2.57 -8.85
N ILE A 21 15.98 -1.47 -8.86
CA ILE A 21 16.11 -0.40 -7.88
C ILE A 21 14.76 -0.22 -7.21
N THR A 22 14.74 -0.25 -5.89
CA THR A 22 13.56 0.08 -5.11
C THR A 22 13.72 1.46 -4.50
N ILE A 23 12.77 2.35 -4.77
CA ILE A 23 12.73 3.70 -4.20
C ILE A 23 11.48 3.77 -3.33
N SER A 24 11.65 4.07 -2.06
CA SER A 24 10.54 4.30 -1.14
C SER A 24 10.61 5.71 -0.57
N GLY A 25 9.48 6.25 -0.20
CA GLY A 25 9.39 7.60 0.34
C GLY A 25 7.96 8.09 0.39
N ASP A 26 7.78 9.30 0.84
CA ASP A 26 6.48 9.96 0.92
C ASP A 26 6.33 10.99 -0.20
N SER A 27 5.18 11.01 -0.86
CA SER A 27 4.85 12.05 -1.83
C SER A 27 3.72 12.94 -1.31
N ALA A 28 3.66 14.17 -1.79
CA ALA A 28 2.66 15.14 -1.35
C ALA A 28 1.29 14.87 -2.02
N TRP A 29 0.26 14.64 -1.22
CA TRP A 29 -1.17 14.64 -1.61
C TRP A 29 -1.66 13.49 -2.50
N CYS A 30 -0.87 13.06 -3.45
CA CYS A 30 -1.27 12.02 -4.40
C CYS A 30 -0.07 11.23 -4.91
N PRO A 31 -0.28 10.03 -5.46
CA PRO A 31 0.81 9.30 -6.08
C PRO A 31 1.38 10.05 -7.29
N SER A 32 2.71 10.01 -7.44
CA SER A 32 3.43 10.75 -8.49
C SER A 32 3.41 10.01 -9.83
N LEU A 33 2.24 9.56 -10.27
CA LEU A 33 2.10 8.74 -11.47
C LEU A 33 2.52 9.46 -12.74
N GLU A 34 2.18 10.75 -12.86
CA GLU A 34 2.56 11.56 -14.02
C GLU A 34 4.07 11.67 -14.15
N LEU A 35 4.78 11.89 -13.04
CA LEU A 35 6.25 11.95 -13.03
C LEU A 35 6.85 10.67 -13.58
N PHE A 36 6.46 9.52 -13.03
CA PHE A 36 7.02 8.23 -13.43
C PHE A 36 6.60 7.81 -14.83
N THR A 37 5.42 8.23 -15.28
CA THR A 37 4.98 8.02 -16.67
C THR A 37 5.89 8.79 -17.64
N LYS A 38 6.21 10.04 -17.33
CA LYS A 38 7.14 10.86 -18.14
C LYS A 38 8.56 10.29 -18.14
N ILE A 39 9.02 9.76 -17.00
CA ILE A 39 10.32 9.09 -16.92
C ILE A 39 10.32 7.86 -17.84
N SER A 40 9.26 7.06 -17.83
CA SER A 40 9.16 5.87 -18.68
C SER A 40 9.06 6.20 -20.16
N GLU A 41 8.49 7.34 -20.52
CA GLU A 41 8.45 7.83 -21.89
C GLU A 41 9.85 8.18 -22.38
N ARG A 42 10.64 8.82 -21.53
CA ARG A 42 12.01 9.25 -21.86
C ARG A 42 13.01 8.08 -21.86
N TYR A 43 12.83 7.13 -20.93
CA TYR A 43 13.71 5.97 -20.76
C TYR A 43 12.89 4.69 -20.98
N GLN A 44 12.66 4.34 -22.23
CA GLN A 44 11.70 3.31 -22.64
C GLN A 44 12.09 1.88 -22.24
N SER A 45 13.33 1.65 -21.81
CA SER A 45 13.76 0.36 -21.27
C SER A 45 13.33 0.15 -19.82
N PHE A 46 12.86 1.20 -19.14
CA PHE A 46 12.43 1.10 -17.74
C PHE A 46 11.00 0.60 -17.64
N GLU A 47 10.83 -0.40 -16.80
CA GLU A 47 9.52 -0.84 -16.33
C GLU A 47 9.42 -0.50 -14.85
N ILE A 48 8.35 0.17 -14.46
CA ILE A 48 8.15 0.69 -13.12
C ILE A 48 6.88 0.07 -12.54
N ARG A 49 7.00 -0.54 -11.37
CA ARG A 49 5.86 -0.87 -10.53
C ARG A 49 5.81 0.16 -9.41
N TYR A 50 4.74 0.91 -9.34
CA TYR A 50 4.54 1.98 -8.37
C TYR A 50 3.43 1.58 -7.40
N GLU A 51 3.79 1.30 -6.15
CA GLU A 51 2.81 0.99 -5.09
C GLU A 51 2.64 2.19 -4.18
N TYR A 52 1.41 2.45 -3.77
CA TYR A 52 1.10 3.63 -2.95
C TYR A 52 -0.05 3.35 -1.99
N ASP A 53 -0.03 4.03 -0.85
CA ASP A 53 -1.14 4.01 0.10
C ASP A 53 -1.26 5.34 0.85
N GLU A 54 -2.50 5.68 1.22
CA GLU A 54 -2.82 6.86 2.04
C GLU A 54 -4.06 6.57 2.88
N MET A 55 -3.85 6.23 4.14
CA MET A 55 -4.94 5.91 5.06
C MET A 55 -5.89 7.08 5.29
N GLY A 56 -5.36 8.30 5.42
CA GLY A 56 -6.16 9.50 5.67
C GLY A 56 -7.14 9.85 4.56
N CYS A 57 -6.82 9.47 3.32
CA CYS A 57 -7.69 9.69 2.16
C CYS A 57 -8.39 8.40 1.69
N ASP A 58 -8.22 7.30 2.43
CA ASP A 58 -8.82 6.00 2.17
C ASP A 58 -8.55 5.48 0.76
N PHE A 59 -7.28 5.48 0.33
CA PHE A 59 -6.91 4.82 -0.91
C PHE A 59 -5.58 4.07 -0.80
N SER A 60 -5.43 3.05 -1.61
CA SER A 60 -4.18 2.36 -1.88
C SER A 60 -4.26 1.69 -3.24
N GLY A 61 -3.12 1.32 -3.80
CA GLY A 61 -3.10 0.68 -5.10
C GLY A 61 -1.72 0.55 -5.68
N TRP A 62 -1.69 0.19 -6.94
CA TRP A 62 -0.44 0.09 -7.70
C TRP A 62 -0.67 0.49 -9.15
N ALA A 63 0.39 0.97 -9.76
CA ALA A 63 0.42 1.25 -11.18
C ALA A 63 1.56 0.49 -11.84
N GLU A 64 1.32 0.04 -13.05
CA GLU A 64 2.35 -0.50 -13.93
C GLU A 64 2.63 0.52 -15.00
N ILE A 65 3.88 0.98 -15.06
CA ILE A 65 4.29 2.11 -15.88
C ILE A 65 5.44 1.68 -16.79
N GLY A 66 5.31 1.98 -18.07
CA GLY A 66 6.36 1.70 -19.04
C GLY A 66 6.05 2.34 -20.39
N GLN A 67 7.07 2.77 -21.10
CA GLN A 67 6.98 3.32 -22.47
C GLN A 67 5.96 4.45 -22.59
N GLY A 68 5.86 5.31 -21.57
CA GLY A 68 4.92 6.42 -21.54
C GLY A 68 3.47 6.06 -21.19
N ASN A 69 3.22 4.81 -20.84
CA ASN A 69 1.89 4.32 -20.46
C ASN A 69 1.82 4.04 -18.95
N CYS A 70 0.67 4.33 -18.36
CA CYS A 70 0.40 4.09 -16.95
C CYS A 70 -0.92 3.33 -16.82
N ASN A 71 -0.87 2.16 -16.19
CA ASN A 71 -2.04 1.38 -15.84
C ASN A 71 -2.20 1.40 -14.32
N ASP A 72 -3.08 2.26 -13.83
CA ASP A 72 -3.32 2.48 -12.40
C ASP A 72 -4.49 1.65 -11.90
N ASN A 73 -4.28 0.99 -10.75
CA ASN A 73 -5.29 0.16 -10.07
C ASN A 73 -5.45 0.71 -8.65
N GLN A 74 -6.42 1.59 -8.45
CA GLN A 74 -6.69 2.22 -7.17
C GLN A 74 -7.92 1.61 -6.50
N PHE A 75 -7.83 1.38 -5.21
CA PHE A 75 -8.86 0.79 -4.37
C PHE A 75 -9.02 1.59 -3.08
N GLU A 76 -10.05 1.25 -2.30
CA GLU A 76 -10.11 1.66 -0.90
C GLU A 76 -8.89 1.11 -0.15
N TYR A 77 -8.44 1.83 0.89
CA TYR A 77 -7.14 1.58 1.53
C TYR A 77 -6.87 0.10 1.86
N TRP A 78 -7.74 -0.52 2.66
CA TRP A 78 -7.52 -1.91 3.10
C TRP A 78 -7.63 -2.92 1.95
N LYS A 79 -8.57 -2.70 1.06
CA LYS A 79 -8.76 -3.57 -0.10
C LYS A 79 -7.53 -3.53 -1.02
N GLY A 80 -7.00 -2.36 -1.28
CA GLY A 80 -5.79 -2.23 -2.09
C GLY A 80 -4.59 -2.89 -1.44
N LEU A 81 -4.40 -2.73 -0.12
CA LEU A 81 -3.34 -3.43 0.60
C LEU A 81 -3.52 -4.95 0.53
N PHE A 82 -4.74 -5.44 0.65
CA PHE A 82 -5.05 -6.86 0.53
C PHE A 82 -4.63 -7.40 -0.85
N GLU A 83 -4.97 -6.68 -1.91
CA GLU A 83 -4.61 -7.07 -3.28
C GLU A 83 -3.09 -7.03 -3.52
N MET A 84 -2.40 -6.04 -2.96
CA MET A 84 -0.95 -5.90 -3.13
C MET A 84 -0.12 -6.90 -2.31
N ARG A 85 -0.54 -7.16 -1.07
CA ARG A 85 0.28 -7.89 -0.08
C ARG A 85 -0.21 -9.31 0.18
N GLY A 86 -1.48 -9.59 -0.05
CA GLY A 86 -2.08 -10.87 0.27
C GLY A 86 -2.55 -10.96 1.72
N GLU A 87 -3.38 -11.96 1.99
CA GLU A 87 -4.05 -12.13 3.29
C GLU A 87 -3.08 -12.39 4.44
N ASP A 88 -2.07 -13.24 4.23
CA ASP A 88 -1.14 -13.64 5.30
C ASP A 88 -0.29 -12.46 5.77
N GLU A 89 0.25 -11.68 4.85
CA GLU A 89 1.06 -10.50 5.18
C GLU A 89 0.20 -9.43 5.86
N LEU A 90 -1.00 -9.21 5.35
CA LEU A 90 -1.92 -8.23 5.92
C LEU A 90 -2.40 -8.65 7.30
N LEU A 91 -2.64 -9.94 7.52
CA LEU A 91 -2.99 -10.49 8.83
C LEU A 91 -1.91 -10.16 9.87
N HIS A 92 -0.67 -10.41 9.52
CA HIS A 92 0.46 -10.12 10.39
C HIS A 92 0.55 -8.62 10.73
N GLN A 93 0.38 -7.77 9.73
CA GLN A 93 0.37 -6.32 9.90
C GLN A 93 -0.77 -5.85 10.83
N VAL A 94 -1.98 -6.38 10.64
CA VAL A 94 -3.14 -6.04 11.47
C VAL A 94 -2.89 -6.45 12.93
N ILE A 95 -2.43 -7.67 13.15
CA ILE A 95 -2.17 -8.18 14.50
C ILE A 95 -1.09 -7.33 15.20
N GLU A 96 -0.06 -6.92 14.51
CA GLU A 96 1.02 -6.13 15.11
C GLU A 96 0.65 -4.68 15.37
N ASN A 97 -0.11 -4.05 14.49
CA ASN A 97 -0.22 -2.59 14.48
C ASN A 97 -1.62 -2.03 14.72
N GLU A 98 -2.68 -2.81 14.53
CA GLU A 98 -4.03 -2.24 14.50
C GLU A 98 -4.87 -2.56 15.72
N LEU A 99 -4.60 -3.65 16.44
CA LEU A 99 -5.50 -4.15 17.48
C LEU A 99 -5.65 -3.23 18.68
N ASP A 100 -4.62 -2.46 19.01
CA ASP A 100 -4.64 -1.55 20.15
C ASP A 100 -5.55 -0.33 19.94
N CYS A 101 -6.04 -0.13 18.72
CA CYS A 101 -6.93 0.98 18.37
C CYS A 101 -8.41 0.72 18.69
N TYR A 102 -8.75 -0.51 19.09
CA TYR A 102 -10.14 -0.92 19.30
C TYR A 102 -10.42 -1.23 20.77
N ASP A 103 -11.48 -0.62 21.29
CA ASP A 103 -11.87 -0.76 22.69
C ASP A 103 -12.81 -1.93 22.96
N SER A 104 -13.48 -2.45 21.92
CA SER A 104 -14.40 -3.58 22.04
C SER A 104 -14.28 -4.54 20.86
N GLU A 105 -14.67 -5.79 21.09
CA GLU A 105 -14.75 -6.79 20.03
C GLU A 105 -15.71 -6.38 18.91
N GLU A 106 -16.81 -5.72 19.26
CA GLU A 106 -17.78 -5.23 18.29
C GLU A 106 -17.16 -4.19 17.33
N GLU A 107 -16.43 -3.22 17.90
CA GLU A 107 -15.70 -2.23 17.07
C GLU A 107 -14.69 -2.89 16.13
N LEU A 108 -13.95 -3.86 16.63
CA LEU A 108 -12.97 -4.59 15.83
C LEU A 108 -13.63 -5.33 14.67
N GLN A 109 -14.78 -5.99 14.93
CA GLN A 109 -15.52 -6.70 13.90
C GLN A 109 -16.15 -5.76 12.86
N GLU A 110 -16.40 -4.50 13.20
CA GLU A 110 -16.92 -3.49 12.29
C GLU A 110 -15.82 -2.77 11.51
N ALA A 111 -14.55 -3.00 11.82
CA ALA A 111 -13.44 -2.40 11.12
C ALA A 111 -13.42 -2.80 9.62
N ASP A 112 -13.06 -1.87 8.77
CA ASP A 112 -13.09 -2.05 7.30
C ASP A 112 -12.26 -3.24 6.83
N PHE A 113 -11.17 -3.57 7.52
CA PHE A 113 -10.33 -4.70 7.15
C PHE A 113 -10.91 -6.06 7.57
N PHE A 114 -11.74 -6.10 8.60
CA PHE A 114 -12.12 -7.37 9.25
C PHE A 114 -12.82 -8.33 8.28
N SER A 115 -13.75 -7.82 7.49
CA SER A 115 -14.51 -8.64 6.53
C SER A 115 -13.69 -9.15 5.35
N LEU A 116 -12.48 -8.61 5.14
CA LEU A 116 -11.59 -9.06 4.07
C LEU A 116 -10.91 -10.40 4.38
N PHE A 117 -10.84 -10.76 5.67
CA PHE A 117 -10.19 -11.99 6.10
C PHE A 117 -11.12 -13.18 6.08
N THR A 118 -10.54 -14.38 5.92
CA THR A 118 -11.27 -15.63 6.10
C THR A 118 -11.76 -15.78 7.55
N GLU A 119 -12.75 -16.63 7.79
CA GLU A 119 -13.27 -16.89 9.14
C GLU A 119 -12.16 -17.36 10.10
N GLU A 120 -11.24 -18.19 9.61
CA GLU A 120 -10.09 -18.67 10.38
C GLU A 120 -9.20 -17.50 10.83
N ASN A 121 -8.88 -16.60 9.91
CA ASN A 121 -8.04 -15.43 10.22
C ASN A 121 -8.78 -14.39 11.07
N GLN A 122 -10.08 -14.25 10.90
CA GLN A 122 -10.90 -13.41 11.78
C GLN A 122 -10.85 -13.91 13.22
N ALA A 123 -10.92 -15.24 13.40
CA ALA A 123 -10.80 -15.85 14.74
C ALA A 123 -9.42 -15.59 15.34
N GLU A 124 -8.37 -15.66 14.55
CA GLU A 124 -7.00 -15.36 14.99
C GLU A 124 -6.85 -13.90 15.41
N ILE A 125 -7.44 -12.97 14.65
CA ILE A 125 -7.46 -11.55 15.01
C ILE A 125 -8.12 -11.34 16.37
N LEU A 126 -9.30 -11.94 16.59
CA LEU A 126 -10.03 -11.83 17.84
C LEU A 126 -9.27 -12.45 19.02
N GLU A 127 -8.65 -13.60 18.81
CA GLU A 127 -7.83 -14.26 19.84
C GLU A 127 -6.64 -13.38 20.27
N ASN A 128 -5.95 -12.80 19.31
CA ASN A 128 -4.84 -11.90 19.60
C ASN A 128 -5.29 -10.62 20.29
N TRP A 129 -6.43 -10.06 19.90
CA TRP A 129 -6.99 -8.89 20.57
C TRP A 129 -7.38 -9.21 22.02
N ASN A 130 -8.04 -10.32 22.27
CA ASN A 130 -8.42 -10.77 23.63
C ASN A 130 -7.19 -11.00 24.51
N GLY A 131 -6.09 -11.49 23.95
CA GLY A 131 -4.84 -11.70 24.67
C GLY A 131 -4.18 -10.41 25.17
N ARG A 132 -4.56 -9.26 24.62
CA ARG A 132 -4.03 -7.93 24.97
C ARG A 132 -4.85 -7.20 26.01
N GLN A 133 -6.03 -7.70 26.35
CA GLN A 133 -6.97 -7.05 27.30
C GLN A 133 -6.64 -7.34 28.78
#